data_188b87f2c073607748acc8d6bc1d34ce
#
_entry.id   188b87f2c073607748acc8d6bc1d34ce
#
_cell.length_a   1.000
_cell.length_b   1.000
_cell.length_c   1.000
_cell.angle_alpha   90.00
_cell.angle_beta   90.00
_cell.angle_gamma   90.00
#
_symmetry.space_group_name_H-M   'P 1'
#
loop_
_entity.id
_entity.type
_entity.pdbx_description
1 polymer ?
#
loop_
_entity_poly.entity_id
_entity_poly.type
_entity_poly.pdbx_seq_one_letter_code
_entity_poly.pdbx_strand_id
1 'polypeptide(L)'
;MKTKIKNALISVSDKENLTSLLKILKKFNIKIISSGGTYMSIKKKGYECTELSKYTGFKEMLDGRVKTLHPKIHAGILHDRQNKKHQGEMNRQNFPAIDLIIVNFYPFQKIVTKTSNAKLSLIHISEPTRQEAI
;
A
#
# COMPACT_ATOMS: atom_id res chain seq x y z
N MET A 1 4.65 22.30 -11.75
CA MET A 1 3.23 21.93 -11.87
C MET A 1 2.83 21.07 -10.65
N LYS A 2 1.77 21.46 -9.97
CA LYS A 2 1.32 20.71 -8.81
C LYS A 2 0.53 19.48 -9.23
N THR A 3 0.95 18.32 -8.80
CA THR A 3 0.22 17.08 -9.04
C THR A 3 -0.91 16.95 -8.02
N LYS A 4 -2.13 16.78 -8.50
CA LYS A 4 -3.26 16.54 -7.63
C LYS A 4 -3.24 15.10 -7.15
N ILE A 5 -3.37 14.91 -5.83
CA ILE A 5 -3.42 13.58 -5.24
C ILE A 5 -4.83 13.04 -5.36
N LYS A 6 -5.01 11.94 -6.07
CA LYS A 6 -6.31 11.31 -6.29
C LYS A 6 -6.43 9.93 -5.64
N ASN A 7 -5.35 9.18 -5.62
CA ASN A 7 -5.36 7.80 -5.15
C ASN A 7 -4.24 7.58 -4.13
N ALA A 8 -4.58 6.99 -3.00
CA ALA A 8 -3.64 6.68 -1.93
C ALA A 8 -3.68 5.19 -1.61
N LEU A 9 -2.52 4.59 -1.50
CA LEU A 9 -2.36 3.22 -1.02
C LEU A 9 -1.91 3.28 0.43
N ILE A 10 -2.68 2.68 1.32
CA ILE A 10 -2.39 2.68 2.75
C ILE A 10 -2.19 1.24 3.24
N SER A 11 -1.05 0.98 3.85
CA SER A 11 -0.74 -0.30 4.47
C SER A 11 0.06 -0.05 5.73
N VAL A 12 -0.62 -0.06 6.87
CA VAL A 12 0.00 0.27 8.15
C VAL A 12 -0.23 -0.86 9.15
N SER A 13 0.81 -1.24 9.88
CA SER A 13 0.69 -2.19 10.97
C SER A 13 0.23 -1.52 12.24
N ASP A 14 0.61 -0.28 12.45
CA ASP A 14 0.20 0.56 13.57
C ASP A 14 -0.96 1.45 13.12
N LYS A 15 -2.10 1.33 13.80
CA LYS A 15 -3.31 2.10 13.46
C LYS A 15 -3.41 3.40 14.22
N GLU A 16 -2.39 3.76 14.99
CA GLU A 16 -2.35 5.03 15.71
C GLU A 16 -2.37 6.18 14.70
N ASN A 17 -3.15 7.20 15.00
CA ASN A 17 -3.33 8.37 14.14
C ASN A 17 -4.00 8.10 12.79
N LEU A 18 -4.49 6.89 12.58
CA LEU A 18 -5.15 6.55 11.31
C LEU A 18 -6.40 7.41 11.11
N THR A 19 -7.18 7.65 12.15
CA THR A 19 -8.40 8.45 12.05
C THR A 19 -8.12 9.87 11.58
N SER A 20 -7.09 10.52 12.11
CA SER A 20 -6.69 11.86 11.70
C SER A 20 -6.31 11.90 10.22
N LEU A 21 -5.56 10.91 9.78
CA LEU A 21 -5.17 10.78 8.38
C LEU A 21 -6.38 10.60 7.48
N LEU A 22 -7.31 9.73 7.86
CA LEU A 22 -8.52 9.47 7.06
C LEU A 22 -9.39 10.71 6.92
N LYS A 23 -9.48 11.53 7.96
CA LYS A 23 -10.22 12.81 7.88
C LYS A 23 -9.62 13.72 6.81
N ILE A 24 -8.30 13.80 6.75
CA ILE A 24 -7.61 14.64 5.78
C ILE A 24 -7.84 14.10 4.36
N LEU A 25 -7.72 12.80 4.18
CA LEU A 25 -7.91 12.19 2.87
C LEU A 25 -9.33 12.38 2.36
N LYS A 26 -10.32 12.26 3.24
CA LYS A 26 -11.71 12.48 2.87
C LYS A 26 -11.96 13.95 2.50
N LYS A 27 -11.35 14.88 3.23
CA LYS A 27 -11.48 16.31 2.95
C LYS A 27 -11.05 16.65 1.53
N PHE A 28 -10.03 15.99 1.03
CA PHE A 28 -9.51 16.23 -0.31
C PHE A 28 -10.02 15.26 -1.36
N ASN A 29 -11.03 14.45 -1.03
CA ASN A 29 -11.64 13.46 -1.93
C ASN A 29 -10.63 12.48 -2.52
N ILE A 30 -9.68 12.03 -1.71
CA ILE A 30 -8.67 11.08 -2.14
C ILE A 30 -9.21 9.66 -1.99
N LYS A 31 -9.15 8.88 -3.05
CA LYS A 31 -9.54 7.46 -3.01
C LYS A 31 -8.50 6.65 -2.23
N ILE A 32 -8.99 5.78 -1.38
CA ILE A 32 -8.12 4.96 -0.53
C ILE A 32 -8.15 3.51 -1.01
N ILE A 33 -6.98 2.93 -1.19
CA ILE A 33 -6.79 1.51 -1.53
C ILE A 33 -6.04 0.88 -0.37
N SER A 34 -6.54 -0.24 0.13
CA SER A 34 -5.89 -0.91 1.26
C SER A 34 -6.27 -2.39 1.30
N SER A 35 -5.66 -3.13 2.19
CA SER A 35 -5.93 -4.56 2.35
C SER A 35 -5.83 -5.00 3.81
N GLY A 36 -6.30 -6.19 4.09
CA GLY A 36 -6.16 -6.85 5.38
C GLY A 36 -6.72 -6.03 6.53
N GLY A 37 -5.97 -5.99 7.63
CA GLY A 37 -6.39 -5.29 8.84
C GLY A 37 -6.54 -3.79 8.65
N THR A 38 -5.72 -3.18 7.81
CA THR A 38 -5.85 -1.75 7.50
C THR A 38 -7.18 -1.47 6.81
N TYR A 39 -7.54 -2.27 5.80
CA TYR A 39 -8.82 -2.14 5.12
C TYR A 39 -9.99 -2.26 6.11
N MET A 40 -9.96 -3.28 6.95
CA MET A 40 -11.00 -3.50 7.95
C MET A 40 -11.12 -2.33 8.91
N SER A 41 -9.99 -1.80 9.37
CA SER A 41 -9.99 -0.63 10.27
C SER A 41 -10.58 0.61 9.62
N ILE A 42 -10.26 0.85 8.35
CA ILE A 42 -10.77 2.01 7.60
C ILE A 42 -12.29 1.90 7.45
N LYS A 43 -12.77 0.73 7.04
CA LYS A 43 -14.21 0.49 6.88
C LYS A 43 -14.95 0.60 8.21
N LYS A 44 -14.37 0.06 9.27
CA LYS A 44 -14.97 0.12 10.61
C LYS A 44 -15.13 1.55 11.10
N LYS A 45 -14.22 2.43 10.71
CA LYS A 45 -14.29 3.85 11.06
C LYS A 45 -15.27 4.64 10.19
N GLY A 46 -15.92 3.99 9.24
CA GLY A 46 -16.96 4.62 8.41
C GLY A 46 -16.45 5.30 7.15
N TYR A 47 -15.22 5.04 6.74
CA TYR A 47 -14.65 5.63 5.54
C TYR A 47 -14.71 4.67 4.37
N GLU A 48 -14.85 5.22 3.16
CA GLU A 48 -14.80 4.42 1.94
C GLU A 48 -13.38 3.97 1.66
N CYS A 49 -13.23 2.74 1.23
CA CYS A 49 -11.93 2.16 0.92
C CYS A 49 -12.13 1.04 -0.09
N THR A 50 -11.27 1.00 -1.09
CA THR A 50 -11.26 -0.09 -2.06
C THR A 50 -10.31 -1.18 -1.59
N GLU A 51 -10.80 -2.40 -1.52
CA GLU A 51 -9.95 -3.53 -1.16
C GLU A 51 -8.97 -3.82 -2.29
N LEU A 52 -7.72 -4.07 -1.92
CA LEU A 52 -6.64 -4.25 -2.88
C LEU A 52 -6.92 -5.39 -3.88
N SER A 53 -7.49 -6.50 -3.43
CA SER A 53 -7.82 -7.62 -4.30
C SER A 53 -8.87 -7.25 -5.34
N LYS A 54 -9.82 -6.40 -4.98
CA LYS A 54 -10.80 -5.88 -5.96
C LYS A 54 -10.17 -4.90 -6.92
N TYR A 55 -9.24 -4.09 -6.43
CA TYR A 55 -8.54 -3.10 -7.24
C TYR A 55 -7.69 -3.76 -8.33
N THR A 56 -6.95 -4.81 -7.97
CA THR A 56 -6.10 -5.54 -8.90
C THR A 56 -6.84 -6.62 -9.68
N GLY A 57 -7.95 -7.11 -9.14
CA GLY A 57 -8.62 -8.29 -9.65
C GLY A 57 -7.92 -9.60 -9.32
N PHE A 58 -6.96 -9.56 -8.41
CA PHE A 58 -6.16 -10.72 -8.03
C PHE A 58 -6.19 -10.92 -6.52
N LYS A 59 -6.56 -12.12 -6.08
CA LYS A 59 -6.59 -12.45 -4.65
C LYS A 59 -5.19 -12.42 -4.07
N GLU A 60 -5.08 -11.93 -2.83
CA GLU A 60 -3.80 -12.02 -2.13
C GLU A 60 -3.47 -13.49 -1.85
N MET A 61 -2.18 -13.79 -1.87
CA MET A 61 -1.67 -15.14 -1.68
C MET A 61 -0.60 -15.16 -0.60
N LEU A 62 -0.31 -16.36 -0.10
CA LEU A 62 0.76 -16.59 0.86
C LEU A 62 0.63 -15.69 2.10
N ASP A 63 -0.57 -15.68 2.69
CA ASP A 63 -0.90 -14.90 3.89
C ASP A 63 -0.61 -13.41 3.73
N GLY A 64 -0.97 -12.88 2.56
CA GLY A 64 -0.79 -11.45 2.28
C GLY A 64 0.59 -11.06 1.80
N ARG A 65 1.50 -12.02 1.63
CA ARG A 65 2.83 -11.72 1.09
C ARG A 65 2.80 -11.36 -0.39
N VAL A 66 1.76 -11.80 -1.10
CA VAL A 66 1.56 -11.51 -2.52
C VAL A 66 0.26 -10.74 -2.67
N LYS A 67 0.24 -9.50 -2.24
CA LYS A 67 -0.95 -8.65 -2.37
C LYS A 67 -0.70 -7.39 -3.19
N THR A 68 0.52 -6.91 -3.20
CA THR A 68 0.91 -5.74 -3.98
C THR A 68 1.78 -6.09 -5.18
N LEU A 69 2.15 -7.34 -5.35
CA LEU A 69 2.96 -7.80 -6.48
C LEU A 69 2.08 -7.95 -7.73
N HIS A 70 1.57 -6.83 -8.22
CA HIS A 70 0.69 -6.78 -9.37
C HIS A 70 1.11 -5.58 -10.24
N PRO A 71 1.13 -5.75 -11.57
CA PRO A 71 1.54 -4.66 -12.47
C PRO A 71 0.76 -3.36 -12.24
N LYS A 72 -0.52 -3.44 -11.92
CA LYS A 72 -1.35 -2.26 -11.69
C LYS A 72 -0.84 -1.43 -10.50
N ILE A 73 -0.38 -2.10 -9.45
CA ILE A 73 0.18 -1.42 -8.28
C ILE A 73 1.56 -0.86 -8.58
N HIS A 74 2.46 -1.70 -9.11
CA HIS A 74 3.84 -1.29 -9.38
C HIS A 74 3.90 -0.19 -10.42
N ALA A 75 3.17 -0.33 -11.52
CA ALA A 75 3.16 0.70 -12.55
C ALA A 75 2.53 1.99 -12.03
N GLY A 76 1.48 1.88 -11.20
CA GLY A 76 0.85 3.05 -10.60
C GLY A 76 1.82 3.86 -9.75
N ILE A 77 2.76 3.19 -9.10
CA ILE A 77 3.77 3.82 -8.25
C ILE A 77 4.98 4.29 -9.07
N LEU A 78 5.49 3.43 -9.93
CA LEU A 78 6.82 3.59 -10.53
C LEU A 78 6.86 4.34 -11.85
N HIS A 79 5.71 4.53 -12.52
CA HIS A 79 5.74 5.21 -13.81
C HIS A 79 6.21 6.67 -13.66
N ASP A 80 6.93 7.14 -14.65
CA ASP A 80 7.35 8.54 -14.71
C ASP A 80 6.21 9.38 -15.28
N ARG A 81 5.68 10.28 -14.46
CA ARG A 81 4.50 11.08 -14.80
C ARG A 81 4.77 12.08 -15.92
N GLN A 82 6.04 12.40 -16.17
CA GLN A 82 6.43 13.33 -17.23
C GLN A 82 6.80 12.63 -18.53
N ASN A 83 6.89 11.29 -18.50
CA ASN A 83 7.26 10.49 -19.65
C ASN A 83 6.02 10.13 -20.45
N LYS A 84 5.90 10.64 -21.67
CA LYS A 84 4.73 10.41 -22.52
C LYS A 84 4.53 8.95 -22.88
N LYS A 85 5.61 8.21 -23.04
CA LYS A 85 5.55 6.77 -23.33
C LYS A 85 4.95 6.00 -22.14
N HIS A 86 5.39 6.34 -20.91
CA HIS A 86 4.82 5.75 -19.71
C HIS A 86 3.34 6.08 -19.58
N GLN A 87 2.96 7.33 -19.84
CA GLN A 87 1.56 7.73 -19.79
C GLN A 87 0.72 6.95 -20.79
N GLY A 88 1.23 6.74 -22.00
CA GLY A 88 0.54 5.93 -23.01
C GLY A 88 0.35 4.49 -22.57
N GLU A 89 1.35 3.90 -21.94
CA GLU A 89 1.25 2.53 -21.43
C GLU A 89 0.22 2.42 -20.31
N MET A 90 0.23 3.38 -19.38
CA MET A 90 -0.75 3.43 -18.30
C MET A 90 -2.17 3.53 -18.83
N ASN A 91 -2.39 4.40 -19.83
CA ASN A 91 -3.70 4.58 -20.43
C ASN A 91 -4.17 3.32 -21.17
N ARG A 92 -3.28 2.66 -21.90
CA ARG A 92 -3.64 1.42 -22.61
C ARG A 92 -4.05 0.30 -21.68
N GLN A 93 -3.45 0.23 -20.49
CA GLN A 93 -3.77 -0.78 -19.48
C GLN A 93 -4.90 -0.36 -18.55
N ASN A 94 -5.36 0.88 -18.63
CA ASN A 94 -6.32 1.45 -17.68
C ASN A 94 -5.78 1.39 -16.25
N PHE A 95 -4.51 1.70 -16.08
CA PHE A 95 -3.88 1.73 -14.76
C PHE A 95 -3.86 3.15 -14.22
N PRO A 96 -4.58 3.44 -13.13
CA PRO A 96 -4.51 4.76 -12.50
C PRO A 96 -3.17 4.98 -11.80
N ALA A 97 -2.77 6.24 -11.69
CA ALA A 97 -1.62 6.59 -10.89
C ALA A 97 -1.93 6.41 -9.41
N ILE A 98 -0.98 5.90 -8.65
CA ILE A 98 -1.03 5.91 -7.20
C ILE A 98 -0.17 7.08 -6.74
N ASP A 99 -0.84 8.10 -6.21
CA ASP A 99 -0.19 9.39 -5.96
C ASP A 99 0.42 9.50 -4.57
N LEU A 100 -0.07 8.68 -3.64
CA LEU A 100 0.34 8.74 -2.25
C LEU A 100 0.42 7.32 -1.70
N ILE A 101 1.51 7.03 -1.02
CA ILE A 101 1.72 5.75 -0.36
C ILE A 101 1.99 6.02 1.12
N ILE A 102 1.21 5.37 1.98
CA ILE A 102 1.37 5.50 3.42
C ILE A 102 1.61 4.12 3.99
N VAL A 103 2.82 3.91 4.46
CA VAL A 103 3.23 2.63 5.05
C VAL A 103 4.02 2.91 6.30
N ASN A 104 4.06 1.96 7.22
CA ASN A 104 5.01 2.01 8.30
C ASN A 104 5.86 0.75 8.29
N PHE A 105 7.01 0.84 8.91
CA PHE A 105 7.94 -0.27 8.93
C PHE A 105 7.38 -1.42 9.75
N TYR A 106 7.71 -2.61 9.33
CA TYR A 106 7.35 -3.81 10.06
C TYR A 106 7.94 -3.74 11.48
N PRO A 107 7.21 -4.18 12.54
CA PRO A 107 7.68 -4.04 13.91
C PRO A 107 8.78 -5.03 14.23
N PHE A 108 9.99 -4.75 13.81
CA PHE A 108 11.15 -5.61 13.90
C PHE A 108 11.42 -6.09 15.33
N GLN A 109 11.42 -5.17 16.29
CA GLN A 109 11.71 -5.52 17.68
C GLN A 109 10.69 -6.48 18.28
N LYS A 110 9.41 -6.30 17.95
CA LYS A 110 8.35 -7.18 18.44
C LYS A 110 8.51 -8.59 17.88
N ILE A 111 8.94 -8.70 16.65
CA ILE A 111 9.14 -10.00 16.00
C ILE A 111 10.35 -10.71 16.59
N VAL A 112 11.44 -10.00 16.78
CA VAL A 112 12.66 -10.57 17.35
C VAL A 112 12.39 -11.09 18.78
N THR A 113 11.66 -10.33 19.59
CA THR A 113 11.37 -10.74 20.97
C THR A 113 10.41 -11.93 21.05
N LYS A 114 9.54 -12.11 20.05
CA LYS A 114 8.57 -13.21 20.05
C LYS A 114 9.10 -14.48 19.44
N THR A 115 10.19 -14.44 18.72
CA THR A 115 10.70 -15.57 17.97
C THR A 115 11.72 -16.35 18.79
N SER A 116 11.54 -17.67 18.89
CA SER A 116 12.50 -18.55 19.57
C SER A 116 13.83 -18.65 18.81
N ASN A 117 13.84 -18.35 17.53
CA ASN A 117 15.04 -18.31 16.68
C ASN A 117 15.19 -16.94 16.06
N ALA A 118 15.72 -16.01 16.83
CA ALA A 118 15.90 -14.62 16.42
C ALA A 118 16.79 -14.49 15.19
N LYS A 119 17.78 -15.38 15.04
CA LYS A 119 18.71 -15.32 13.91
C LYS A 119 18.00 -15.56 12.57
N LEU A 120 17.11 -16.54 12.51
CA LEU A 120 16.32 -16.78 11.31
C LEU A 120 15.37 -15.63 11.02
N SER A 121 14.79 -15.06 12.05
CA SER A 121 13.89 -13.90 11.89
C SER A 121 14.62 -12.71 11.31
N LEU A 122 15.84 -12.47 11.72
CA LEU A 122 16.65 -11.39 11.17
C LEU A 122 16.94 -11.59 9.69
N ILE A 123 17.23 -12.81 9.28
CA ILE A 123 17.46 -13.13 7.88
C ILE A 123 16.19 -12.88 7.04
N HIS A 124 15.04 -13.30 7.54
CA HIS A 124 13.78 -13.13 6.84
C HIS A 124 13.33 -11.67 6.76
N ILE A 125 13.63 -10.87 7.76
CA ILE A 125 13.17 -9.48 7.84
C ILE A 125 14.07 -8.56 7.04
N SER A 126 15.39 -8.78 7.07
CA SER A 126 16.32 -7.84 6.44
C SER A 126 16.19 -7.78 4.92
N GLU A 127 15.94 -8.90 4.25
CA GLU A 127 15.80 -8.91 2.79
C GLU A 127 14.45 -8.35 2.30
N PRO A 128 13.31 -8.82 2.84
CA PRO A 128 12.04 -8.26 2.40
C PRO A 128 11.90 -6.76 2.66
N THR A 129 12.51 -6.26 3.73
CA THR A 129 12.41 -4.84 4.08
C THR A 129 12.87 -3.94 2.93
N ARG A 130 13.91 -4.31 2.22
CA ARG A 130 14.39 -3.52 1.09
C ARG A 130 13.41 -3.49 -0.07
N GLN A 131 12.66 -4.55 -0.26
CA GLN A 131 11.64 -4.64 -1.30
C GLN A 131 10.36 -3.93 -0.90
N GLU A 132 10.02 -3.98 0.36
CA GLU A 132 8.82 -3.37 0.89
C GLU A 132 8.91 -1.85 0.98
N ALA A 133 10.10 -1.31 0.90
CA ALA A 133 10.29 0.14 0.87
C ALA A 133 9.77 0.78 -0.43
N ILE A 134 9.42 -0.02 -1.39
CA ILE A 134 8.87 0.44 -2.68
C ILE A 134 7.40 0.77 -2.56
#